data_669c052aef67405451996a82f9fa3b34
#
_entry.id   669c052aef67405451996a82f9fa3b34
#
_cell.length_a   1.000
_cell.length_b   1.000
_cell.length_c   1.000
_cell.angle_alpha   90.00
_cell.angle_beta   90.00
_cell.angle_gamma   90.00
#
_symmetry.space_group_name_H-M   'P 1'
#
loop_
_entity.id
_entity.type
_entity.pdbx_description
1 polymer ?
#
loop_
_entity_poly.entity_id
_entity_poly.type
_entity_poly.pdbx_seq_one_letter_code
_entity_poly.pdbx_strand_id
1 'polypeptide(L)'
;MEAGDDRVMQTKIVIAGGGFGGLYAAEYFDKTLARRDDVEVTLISRENFILFTPMLHEIAAGEFSASDIVNPLRRILHYVKFVEGDVQAVDLNARKIGCVHGIGDADLELEYDHLLLALGSETNFFDNQGIREWAVT
;
A
#
# COMPACT_ATOMS: atom_id res chain seq x y z
N MET A 1 2.33 -34.34 -27.13
CA MET A 1 2.71 -32.97 -27.56
C MET A 1 2.28 -32.06 -26.42
N GLU A 2 3.15 -31.93 -25.40
CA GLU A 2 2.88 -31.09 -24.24
C GLU A 2 3.01 -29.64 -24.67
N ALA A 3 1.92 -28.87 -24.49
CA ALA A 3 1.97 -27.44 -24.61
C ALA A 3 2.84 -26.91 -23.47
N GLY A 4 4.05 -26.46 -23.82
CA GLY A 4 4.94 -25.81 -22.87
C GLY A 4 4.20 -24.62 -22.26
N ASP A 5 4.16 -24.57 -20.92
CA ASP A 5 3.68 -23.43 -20.15
C ASP A 5 4.69 -22.27 -20.33
N ASP A 6 4.48 -21.50 -21.37
CA ASP A 6 5.23 -20.27 -21.68
C ASP A 6 4.79 -19.12 -20.74
N ARG A 7 4.72 -19.38 -19.42
CA ARG A 7 4.58 -18.31 -18.46
C ARG A 7 5.88 -17.51 -18.44
N VAL A 8 5.83 -16.32 -19.00
CA VAL A 8 6.90 -15.34 -18.84
C VAL A 8 7.15 -15.18 -17.34
N MET A 9 8.36 -15.50 -16.90
CA MET A 9 8.77 -15.30 -15.51
C MET A 9 8.73 -13.79 -15.23
N GLN A 10 7.70 -13.35 -14.50
CA GLN A 10 7.55 -11.94 -14.15
C GLN A 10 8.36 -11.60 -12.91
N THR A 11 9.09 -10.49 -12.97
CA THR A 11 9.72 -9.89 -11.78
C THR A 11 8.63 -9.28 -10.91
N LYS A 12 8.52 -9.75 -9.68
CA LYS A 12 7.48 -9.31 -8.72
C LYS A 12 8.02 -8.21 -7.82
N ILE A 13 7.40 -7.04 -7.89
CA ILE A 13 7.71 -5.89 -7.03
C ILE A 13 6.53 -5.67 -6.10
N VAL A 14 6.76 -5.72 -4.78
CA VAL A 14 5.72 -5.43 -3.80
C VAL A 14 6.04 -4.14 -3.07
N ILE A 15 5.05 -3.26 -2.97
CA ILE A 15 5.08 -2.01 -2.21
C ILE A 15 4.16 -2.19 -1.01
N ALA A 16 4.72 -2.13 0.20
CA ALA A 16 3.98 -2.24 1.44
C ALA A 16 3.70 -0.84 2.02
N GLY A 17 2.43 -0.43 2.01
CA GLY A 17 1.95 0.85 2.50
C GLY A 17 1.54 1.82 1.39
N GLY A 18 0.26 2.25 1.42
CA GLY A 18 -0.36 3.18 0.46
C GLY A 18 -0.37 4.64 0.89
N GLY A 19 0.49 5.03 1.84
CA GLY A 19 0.73 6.43 2.21
C GLY A 19 1.51 7.18 1.13
N PHE A 20 1.99 8.40 1.45
CA PHE A 20 2.69 9.24 0.48
C PHE A 20 3.85 8.53 -0.21
N GLY A 21 4.76 7.90 0.55
CA GLY A 21 5.93 7.25 -0.03
C GLY A 21 5.58 6.09 -0.95
N GLY A 22 4.68 5.21 -0.51
CA GLY A 22 4.26 4.04 -1.30
C GLY A 22 3.44 4.42 -2.52
N LEU A 23 2.51 5.37 -2.39
CA LEU A 23 1.71 5.83 -3.52
C LEU A 23 2.56 6.50 -4.60
N TYR A 24 3.48 7.42 -4.23
CA TYR A 24 4.36 8.05 -5.23
C TYR A 24 5.24 7.03 -5.95
N ALA A 25 5.75 6.02 -5.23
CA ALA A 25 6.48 4.93 -5.86
C ALA A 25 5.58 4.11 -6.80
N ALA A 26 4.36 3.78 -6.36
CA ALA A 26 3.39 3.06 -7.16
C ALA A 26 3.01 3.82 -8.43
N GLU A 27 2.75 5.14 -8.34
CA GLU A 27 2.48 5.99 -9.51
C GLU A 27 3.65 6.03 -10.49
N TYR A 28 4.87 6.09 -9.99
CA TYR A 28 6.05 6.05 -10.85
C TYR A 28 6.14 4.71 -11.59
N PHE A 29 5.94 3.61 -10.88
CA PHE A 29 5.95 2.28 -11.49
C PHE A 29 4.76 2.06 -12.42
N ASP A 30 3.59 2.60 -12.11
CA ASP A 30 2.40 2.53 -12.97
C ASP A 30 2.64 3.14 -14.36
N LYS A 31 3.43 4.23 -14.41
CA LYS A 31 3.81 4.92 -15.63
C LYS A 31 4.99 4.29 -16.37
N THR A 32 5.74 3.42 -15.71
CA THR A 32 7.01 2.86 -16.22
C THR A 32 7.01 1.33 -16.24
N LEU A 33 7.40 0.70 -15.12
CA LEU A 33 7.67 -0.74 -15.02
C LEU A 33 6.40 -1.60 -15.10
N ALA A 34 5.30 -1.18 -14.49
CA ALA A 34 4.07 -1.97 -14.42
C ALA A 34 3.36 -2.14 -15.79
N ARG A 35 3.83 -1.43 -16.82
CA ARG A 35 3.35 -1.59 -18.20
C ARG A 35 4.08 -2.69 -18.98
N ARG A 36 5.10 -3.25 -18.39
CA ARG A 36 5.90 -4.32 -19.02
C ARG A 36 5.28 -5.68 -18.69
N ASP A 37 5.24 -6.55 -19.66
CA ASP A 37 4.69 -7.90 -19.51
C ASP A 37 5.54 -8.79 -18.59
N ASP A 38 6.82 -8.46 -18.43
CA ASP A 38 7.79 -9.19 -17.60
C ASP A 38 7.90 -8.66 -16.16
N VAL A 39 7.06 -7.67 -15.76
CA VAL A 39 7.07 -7.08 -14.43
C VAL A 39 5.65 -7.03 -13.87
N GLU A 40 5.50 -7.49 -12.65
CA GLU A 40 4.27 -7.33 -11.86
C GLU A 40 4.56 -6.41 -10.66
N VAL A 41 3.79 -5.35 -10.52
CA VAL A 41 3.88 -4.45 -9.37
C VAL A 41 2.60 -4.52 -8.56
N THR A 42 2.72 -4.76 -7.26
CA THR A 42 1.58 -4.83 -6.33
C THR A 42 1.75 -3.82 -5.20
N LEU A 43 0.74 -3.00 -4.95
CA LEU A 43 0.64 -2.12 -3.80
C LEU A 43 -0.30 -2.74 -2.76
N ILE A 44 0.18 -2.91 -1.53
CA ILE A 44 -0.63 -3.34 -0.38
C ILE A 44 -0.89 -2.12 0.51
N SER A 45 -2.15 -1.87 0.85
CA SER A 45 -2.53 -0.81 1.78
C SER A 45 -3.79 -1.19 2.55
N ARG A 46 -3.87 -0.77 3.82
CA ARG A 46 -5.08 -0.94 4.66
C ARG A 46 -6.27 -0.17 4.09
N GLU A 47 -5.99 1.05 3.61
CA GLU A 47 -7.01 1.92 3.04
C GLU A 47 -6.97 1.85 1.50
N ASN A 48 -8.13 1.89 0.89
CA ASN A 48 -8.26 1.91 -0.57
C ASN A 48 -8.24 3.33 -1.18
N PHE A 49 -7.89 4.31 -0.34
CA PHE A 49 -7.76 5.71 -0.72
C PHE A 49 -6.52 6.34 -0.09
N ILE A 50 -6.08 7.46 -0.64
CA ILE A 50 -5.14 8.36 0.03
C ILE A 50 -5.90 9.56 0.57
N LEU A 51 -5.58 9.92 1.82
CA LEU A 51 -6.00 11.15 2.46
C LEU A 51 -4.85 12.16 2.40
N PHE A 52 -5.09 13.31 1.77
CA PHE A 52 -4.08 14.37 1.72
C PHE A 52 -4.05 15.14 3.04
N THR A 53 -3.45 14.54 4.05
CA THR A 53 -3.40 15.04 5.43
C THR A 53 -2.88 16.47 5.61
N PRO A 54 -2.00 17.04 4.76
CA PRO A 54 -1.57 18.43 4.88
C PRO A 54 -2.71 19.46 4.79
N MET A 55 -3.86 19.09 4.20
CA MET A 55 -5.03 19.99 4.06
C MET A 55 -6.12 19.76 5.11
N LEU A 56 -5.89 18.94 6.14
CA LEU A 56 -6.90 18.68 7.18
C LEU A 56 -7.29 19.94 7.96
N HIS A 57 -6.36 20.87 8.18
CA HIS A 57 -6.63 22.13 8.85
C HIS A 57 -7.57 23.06 8.06
N GLU A 58 -7.51 23.02 6.73
CA GLU A 58 -8.39 23.79 5.85
C GLU A 58 -9.80 23.23 5.82
N ILE A 59 -9.92 21.88 5.93
CA ILE A 59 -11.22 21.23 6.14
C ILE A 59 -11.81 21.63 7.49
N ALA A 60 -11.00 21.63 8.55
CA ALA A 60 -11.45 22.05 9.86
C ALA A 60 -11.88 23.53 9.88
N ALA A 61 -11.28 24.38 9.03
CA ALA A 61 -11.68 25.77 8.81
C ALA A 61 -12.94 25.92 7.92
N GLY A 62 -13.41 24.83 7.29
CA GLY A 62 -14.59 24.85 6.42
C GLY A 62 -14.33 25.38 5.00
N GLU A 63 -13.05 25.48 4.58
CA GLU A 63 -12.67 25.96 3.24
C GLU A 63 -12.81 24.89 2.17
N PHE A 64 -12.61 23.61 2.53
CA PHE A 64 -12.73 22.47 1.64
C PHE A 64 -13.65 21.39 2.22
N SER A 65 -14.20 20.59 1.33
CA SER A 65 -14.92 19.37 1.69
C SER A 65 -13.94 18.20 1.92
N ALA A 66 -14.28 17.27 2.80
CA ALA A 66 -13.48 16.06 3.01
C ALA A 66 -13.28 15.25 1.70
N SER A 67 -14.26 15.30 0.78
CA SER A 67 -14.16 14.66 -0.54
C SER A 67 -13.07 15.23 -1.43
N ASP A 68 -12.61 16.46 -1.17
CA ASP A 68 -11.62 17.13 -2.02
C ASP A 68 -10.19 16.62 -1.75
N ILE A 69 -9.97 16.06 -0.57
CA ILE A 69 -8.66 15.54 -0.14
C ILE A 69 -8.58 14.01 -0.09
N VAL A 70 -9.68 13.32 -0.41
CA VAL A 70 -9.74 11.85 -0.47
C VAL A 70 -9.73 11.38 -1.91
N ASN A 71 -8.70 10.62 -2.28
CA ASN A 71 -8.55 10.09 -3.63
C ASN A 71 -8.46 8.57 -3.62
N PRO A 72 -9.41 7.84 -4.24
CA PRO A 72 -9.36 6.39 -4.34
C PRO A 72 -8.13 5.91 -5.10
N LEU A 73 -7.36 4.97 -4.55
CA LEU A 73 -6.13 4.46 -5.15
C LEU A 73 -6.38 3.83 -6.53
N ARG A 74 -7.50 3.15 -6.70
CA ARG A 74 -7.89 2.54 -7.99
C ARG A 74 -8.20 3.55 -9.11
N ARG A 75 -8.35 4.83 -8.80
CA ARG A 75 -8.46 5.90 -9.81
C ARG A 75 -7.11 6.43 -10.25
N ILE A 76 -6.10 6.26 -9.41
CA ILE A 76 -4.74 6.75 -9.65
C ILE A 76 -3.91 5.69 -10.37
N LEU A 77 -4.05 4.42 -9.93
CA LEU A 77 -3.27 3.28 -10.41
C LEU A 77 -4.07 2.47 -11.44
N HIS A 78 -3.47 2.18 -12.60
CA HIS A 78 -4.10 1.47 -13.71
C HIS A 78 -3.42 0.14 -14.01
N TYR A 79 -2.10 0.07 -13.88
CA TYR A 79 -1.28 -1.10 -14.17
C TYR A 79 -0.74 -1.77 -12.91
N VAL A 80 -0.58 -1.00 -11.83
CA VAL A 80 -0.21 -1.53 -10.52
C VAL A 80 -1.41 -2.27 -9.91
N LYS A 81 -1.21 -3.51 -9.50
CA LYS A 81 -2.21 -4.29 -8.76
C LYS A 81 -2.39 -3.69 -7.38
N PHE A 82 -3.62 -3.51 -6.95
CA PHE A 82 -3.94 -3.03 -5.61
C PHE A 82 -4.54 -4.13 -4.76
N VAL A 83 -3.92 -4.37 -3.60
CA VAL A 83 -4.39 -5.30 -2.56
C VAL A 83 -4.75 -4.47 -1.32
N GLU A 84 -6.03 -4.50 -0.96
CA GLU A 84 -6.49 -3.94 0.31
C GLU A 84 -6.20 -4.95 1.42
N GLY A 85 -5.30 -4.59 2.34
CA GLY A 85 -4.90 -5.48 3.42
C GLY A 85 -3.91 -4.85 4.38
N ASP A 86 -3.87 -5.40 5.58
CA ASP A 86 -2.93 -5.01 6.63
C ASP A 86 -1.73 -5.96 6.67
N VAL A 87 -0.54 -5.40 6.48
CA VAL A 87 0.72 -6.16 6.49
C VAL A 87 1.02 -6.64 7.91
N GLN A 88 1.09 -7.97 8.09
CA GLN A 88 1.33 -8.59 9.39
C GLN A 88 2.76 -9.10 9.55
N ALA A 89 3.35 -9.60 8.47
CA ALA A 89 4.67 -10.21 8.53
C ALA A 89 5.44 -10.02 7.22
N VAL A 90 6.76 -9.93 7.35
CA VAL A 90 7.70 -9.93 6.21
C VAL A 90 8.79 -10.94 6.48
N ASP A 91 8.92 -11.95 5.63
CA ASP A 91 10.04 -12.88 5.61
C ASP A 91 11.04 -12.49 4.52
N LEU A 92 12.15 -11.89 4.94
CA LEU A 92 13.21 -11.44 4.02
C LEU A 92 13.99 -12.61 3.40
N ASN A 93 14.06 -13.76 4.09
CA ASN A 93 14.78 -14.93 3.60
C ASN A 93 13.96 -15.68 2.57
N ALA A 94 12.70 -15.93 2.87
CA ALA A 94 11.76 -16.58 1.95
C ALA A 94 11.24 -15.62 0.87
N ARG A 95 11.48 -14.30 1.00
CA ARG A 95 10.95 -13.23 0.13
C ARG A 95 9.42 -13.27 0.04
N LYS A 96 8.78 -13.33 1.21
CA LYS A 96 7.34 -13.38 1.32
C LYS A 96 6.82 -12.30 2.25
N ILE A 97 5.64 -11.78 1.92
CA ILE A 97 4.93 -10.82 2.73
C ILE A 97 3.51 -11.34 2.99
N GLY A 98 3.16 -11.40 4.26
CA GLY A 98 1.83 -11.80 4.72
C GLY A 98 0.98 -10.58 5.05
N CYS A 99 -0.26 -10.56 4.56
CA CYS A 99 -1.24 -9.55 4.92
C CYS A 99 -2.61 -10.18 5.15
N VAL A 100 -3.40 -9.54 6.02
CA VAL A 100 -4.80 -9.90 6.22
C VAL A 100 -5.67 -9.06 5.30
N HIS A 101 -6.45 -9.70 4.45
CA HIS A 101 -7.32 -9.01 3.49
C HIS A 101 -8.55 -8.42 4.21
N GLY A 102 -8.88 -7.15 3.94
CA GLY A 102 -9.84 -6.35 4.69
C GLY A 102 -11.30 -6.81 4.70
N ILE A 103 -11.71 -7.79 3.90
CA ILE A 103 -13.07 -8.35 3.93
C ILE A 103 -12.97 -9.86 4.16
N GLY A 104 -13.25 -10.29 5.42
CA GLY A 104 -13.33 -11.69 5.77
C GLY A 104 -12.08 -12.30 6.40
N ASP A 105 -11.13 -11.49 6.87
CA ASP A 105 -9.90 -11.89 7.59
C ASP A 105 -9.14 -13.04 6.90
N ALA A 106 -9.12 -13.06 5.56
CA ALA A 106 -8.40 -14.07 4.81
C ALA A 106 -6.91 -13.71 4.78
N ASP A 107 -6.08 -14.64 5.25
CA ASP A 107 -4.63 -14.52 5.13
C ASP A 107 -4.22 -14.61 3.66
N LEU A 108 -3.49 -13.62 3.21
CA LEU A 108 -2.90 -13.56 1.88
C LEU A 108 -1.38 -13.51 2.01
N GLU A 109 -0.68 -14.41 1.36
CA GLU A 109 0.77 -14.41 1.25
C GLU A 109 1.17 -14.08 -0.19
N LEU A 110 2.06 -13.10 -0.36
CA LEU A 110 2.63 -12.71 -1.65
C LEU A 110 4.13 -12.95 -1.65
N GLU A 111 4.63 -13.53 -2.73
CA GLU A 111 6.06 -13.62 -3.01
C GLU A 111 6.55 -12.37 -3.73
N TYR A 112 7.81 -11.99 -3.49
CA TYR A 112 8.42 -10.85 -4.16
C TYR A 112 9.88 -11.09 -4.53
N ASP A 113 10.32 -10.46 -5.60
CA ASP A 113 11.74 -10.31 -5.93
C ASP A 113 12.31 -9.03 -5.33
N HIS A 114 11.48 -7.96 -5.32
CA HIS A 114 11.81 -6.67 -4.75
C HIS A 114 10.69 -6.20 -3.82
N LEU A 115 11.08 -5.69 -2.65
CA LEU A 115 10.15 -5.15 -1.65
C LEU A 115 10.50 -3.70 -1.32
N LEU A 116 9.50 -2.82 -1.43
CA LEU A 116 9.56 -1.45 -0.93
C LEU A 116 8.71 -1.33 0.32
N LEU A 117 9.35 -1.06 1.46
CA LEU A 117 8.68 -0.80 2.73
C LEU A 117 8.37 0.69 2.87
N ALA A 118 7.08 1.05 2.87
CA ALA A 118 6.59 2.42 3.01
C ALA A 118 5.42 2.48 4.00
N LEU A 119 5.55 1.74 5.11
CA LEU A 119 4.49 1.52 6.11
C LEU A 119 4.19 2.76 6.96
N GLY A 120 4.97 3.83 6.82
CA GLY A 120 4.79 5.07 7.57
C GLY A 120 5.33 4.97 9.00
N SER A 121 4.70 5.69 9.91
CA SER A 121 5.09 5.79 11.31
C SER A 121 3.87 5.89 12.20
N GLU A 122 4.03 5.49 13.45
CA GLU A 122 3.03 5.69 14.50
C GLU A 122 3.52 6.74 15.50
N THR A 123 2.56 7.37 16.18
CA THR A 123 2.88 8.34 17.25
C THR A 123 3.59 7.63 18.42
N ASN A 124 4.78 8.10 18.76
CA ASN A 124 5.49 7.62 19.92
C ASN A 124 5.05 8.41 21.17
N PHE A 125 4.46 7.73 22.11
CA PHE A 125 4.01 8.31 23.38
C PHE A 125 5.06 8.22 24.51
N PHE A 126 6.29 7.76 24.22
CA PHE A 126 7.40 7.64 25.18
C PHE A 126 6.99 6.91 26.47
N ASP A 127 6.26 5.80 26.35
CA ASP A 127 5.70 4.99 27.44
C ASP A 127 4.77 5.73 28.41
N ASN A 128 4.32 6.93 28.06
CA ASN A 128 3.34 7.67 28.82
C ASN A 128 1.94 7.16 28.53
N GLN A 129 1.44 6.26 29.38
CA GLN A 129 0.12 5.65 29.21
C GLN A 129 -1.01 6.68 29.28
N GLY A 130 -0.90 7.71 30.11
CA GLY A 130 -1.93 8.77 30.21
C GLY A 130 -2.04 9.56 28.91
N ILE A 131 -0.94 9.87 28.24
CA ILE A 131 -1.00 10.53 26.93
C ILE A 131 -1.60 9.60 25.89
N ARG A 132 -1.20 8.32 25.86
CA ARG A 132 -1.71 7.34 24.91
C ARG A 132 -3.23 7.14 25.03
N GLU A 133 -3.77 7.19 26.25
CA GLU A 133 -5.19 6.97 26.52
C GLU A 133 -6.05 8.18 26.18
N TRP A 134 -5.52 9.40 26.35
CA TRP A 134 -6.31 10.63 26.25
C TRP A 134 -5.94 11.56 25.08
N ALA A 135 -4.83 11.30 24.39
CA ALA A 135 -4.46 12.09 23.22
C ALA A 135 -5.31 11.70 22.00
N VAL A 136 -5.78 12.71 21.29
CA VAL A 136 -6.39 12.54 19.96
C VAL A 136 -5.27 12.59 18.94
N THR A 137 -5.09 11.52 18.16
CA THR A 137 -4.04 11.40 17.12
C THR A 137 -4.68 11.15 15.75
#